data_8ac2aaff5d56a1808fe74397b0353e6c
#
_entry.id   8ac2aaff5d56a1808fe74397b0353e6c
#
_cell.length_a   1.000
_cell.length_b   1.000
_cell.length_c   1.000
_cell.angle_alpha   90.00
_cell.angle_beta   90.00
_cell.angle_gamma   90.00
#
_symmetry.space_group_name_H-M   'P 1'
#
loop_
_entity.id
_entity.type
_entity.pdbx_description
1 polymer ?
#
loop_
_entity_poly.entity_id
_entity_poly.type
_entity_poly.pdbx_seq_one_letter_code
_entity_poly.pdbx_strand_id
1 'polypeptide(L)'
;MINVLVADDELPAVEELAYLLGRDDRIGTIHRASSGSEALRALTSESVDAVFLDIHMPAVSGLDVARAIARSTKKPAVVFVTADEDCALEAFELAAVDYLLKPIRAERLARSVGRISELLRDGGPAPEMITVDQGGTTRMIRRDDVTYVQAQGDYARLHTADASYLIRVPLADLEQQWADAGFIRTHRSYLVALKHVSSMKLAADRPSVSVAGASLPISRRHLPTVREKLETTRIRPQA
;
A
#
# COMPACT_ATOMS: atom_id res chain seq x y z
N MET A 1 -16.77 -7.65 9.93
CA MET A 1 -16.93 -7.55 8.47
C MET A 1 -16.87 -6.08 8.10
N ILE A 2 -16.29 -5.73 6.96
CA ILE A 2 -16.07 -4.36 6.50
C ILE A 2 -17.22 -3.95 5.58
N ASN A 3 -17.99 -2.95 5.96
CA ASN A 3 -19.03 -2.41 5.12
C ASN A 3 -18.43 -1.39 4.15
N VAL A 4 -18.68 -1.55 2.87
CA VAL A 4 -18.05 -0.74 1.83
C VAL A 4 -19.07 -0.01 0.98
N LEU A 5 -18.68 1.15 0.47
CA LEU A 5 -19.39 1.89 -0.56
C LEU A 5 -18.54 1.88 -1.84
N VAL A 6 -19.15 1.53 -2.96
CA VAL A 6 -18.57 1.64 -4.30
C VAL A 6 -19.26 2.76 -5.04
N ALA A 7 -18.51 3.72 -5.57
CA ALA A 7 -19.05 4.85 -6.32
C ALA A 7 -18.31 5.08 -7.63
N ASP A 8 -19.05 5.05 -8.74
CA ASP A 8 -18.55 5.22 -10.10
C ASP A 8 -19.74 5.64 -10.96
N ASP A 9 -19.58 6.52 -11.95
CA ASP A 9 -20.66 6.92 -12.84
C ASP A 9 -20.93 5.87 -13.94
N GLU A 10 -20.03 4.92 -14.11
CA GLU A 10 -20.21 3.77 -14.98
C GLU A 10 -20.78 2.58 -14.20
N LEU A 11 -22.09 2.31 -14.33
CA LEU A 11 -22.75 1.18 -13.66
C LEU A 11 -22.03 -0.19 -13.85
N PRO A 12 -21.49 -0.52 -15.04
CA PRO A 12 -20.74 -1.76 -15.21
C PRO A 12 -19.50 -1.83 -14.30
N ALA A 13 -18.80 -0.72 -14.08
CA ALA A 13 -17.63 -0.66 -13.19
C ALA A 13 -18.04 -0.84 -11.72
N VAL A 14 -19.17 -0.25 -11.31
CA VAL A 14 -19.76 -0.47 -9.97
C VAL A 14 -20.04 -1.96 -9.74
N GLU A 15 -20.71 -2.61 -10.70
CA GLU A 15 -21.10 -4.02 -10.55
C GLU A 15 -19.89 -4.97 -10.59
N GLU A 16 -18.91 -4.71 -11.46
CA GLU A 16 -17.67 -5.49 -11.50
C GLU A 16 -16.92 -5.41 -10.17
N LEU A 17 -16.73 -4.20 -9.66
CA LEU A 17 -16.02 -4.00 -8.40
C LEU A 17 -16.81 -4.59 -7.22
N ALA A 18 -18.12 -4.41 -7.18
CA ALA A 18 -18.98 -5.02 -6.15
C ALA A 18 -18.92 -6.54 -6.20
N TYR A 19 -18.91 -7.14 -7.40
CA TYR A 19 -18.75 -8.59 -7.57
C TYR A 19 -17.39 -9.07 -7.02
N LEU A 20 -16.29 -8.39 -7.36
CA LEU A 20 -14.96 -8.75 -6.90
C LEU A 20 -14.82 -8.62 -5.37
N LEU A 21 -15.38 -7.55 -4.78
CA LEU A 21 -15.40 -7.33 -3.34
C LEU A 21 -16.25 -8.40 -2.62
N GLY A 22 -17.39 -8.79 -3.18
CA GLY A 22 -18.26 -9.80 -2.60
C GLY A 22 -17.66 -11.21 -2.53
N ARG A 23 -16.52 -11.45 -3.16
CA ARG A 23 -15.76 -12.72 -3.06
C ARG A 23 -14.75 -12.74 -1.92
N ASP A 24 -14.57 -11.63 -1.21
CA ASP A 24 -13.65 -11.55 -0.09
C ASP A 24 -14.41 -11.66 1.24
N ASP A 25 -14.14 -12.70 2.02
CA ASP A 25 -14.85 -13.02 3.27
C ASP A 25 -14.76 -11.92 4.34
N ARG A 26 -13.85 -10.94 4.17
CA ARG A 26 -13.71 -9.79 5.07
C ARG A 26 -14.77 -8.72 4.81
N ILE A 27 -15.36 -8.71 3.62
CA ILE A 27 -16.37 -7.73 3.20
C ILE A 27 -17.75 -8.14 3.69
N GLY A 28 -18.49 -7.17 4.22
CA GLY A 28 -19.86 -7.28 4.67
C GLY A 28 -20.83 -6.70 3.64
N THR A 29 -21.53 -5.63 4.02
CA THR A 29 -22.47 -4.96 3.13
C THR A 29 -21.73 -4.13 2.08
N ILE A 30 -22.23 -4.20 0.84
CA ILE A 30 -21.70 -3.42 -0.29
C ILE A 30 -22.80 -2.45 -0.74
N HIS A 31 -22.63 -1.16 -0.43
CA HIS A 31 -23.45 -0.09 -0.92
C HIS A 31 -22.94 0.36 -2.28
N ARG A 32 -23.83 0.81 -3.15
CA ARG A 32 -23.53 1.25 -4.51
C ARG A 32 -24.01 2.67 -4.71
N ALA A 33 -23.24 3.45 -5.44
CA ALA A 33 -23.59 4.81 -5.85
C ALA A 33 -23.16 5.04 -7.30
N SER A 34 -24.01 5.66 -8.08
CA SER A 34 -23.78 5.99 -9.49
C SER A 34 -23.32 7.44 -9.70
N SER A 35 -23.00 8.15 -8.63
CA SER A 35 -22.51 9.53 -8.65
C SER A 35 -21.91 9.93 -7.31
N GLY A 36 -21.07 10.97 -7.31
CA GLY A 36 -20.51 11.54 -6.08
C GLY A 36 -21.59 12.08 -5.13
N SER A 37 -22.68 12.65 -5.66
CA SER A 37 -23.80 13.12 -4.84
C SER A 37 -24.53 11.97 -4.15
N GLU A 38 -24.67 10.83 -4.80
CA GLU A 38 -25.25 9.62 -4.20
C GLU A 38 -24.32 9.02 -3.16
N ALA A 39 -23.01 9.00 -3.45
CA ALA A 39 -22.00 8.57 -2.50
C ALA A 39 -22.02 9.40 -1.20
N LEU A 40 -22.11 10.72 -1.29
CA LEU A 40 -22.21 11.60 -0.11
C LEU A 40 -23.48 11.33 0.71
N ARG A 41 -24.62 11.05 0.06
CA ARG A 41 -25.85 10.67 0.75
C ARG A 41 -25.68 9.33 1.47
N ALA A 42 -25.15 8.31 0.79
CA ALA A 42 -24.91 7.00 1.39
C ALA A 42 -23.98 7.10 2.60
N LEU A 43 -22.91 7.89 2.55
CA LEU A 43 -22.00 8.12 3.67
C LEU A 43 -22.68 8.76 4.91
N THR A 44 -23.82 9.44 4.71
CA THR A 44 -24.58 10.07 5.80
C THR A 44 -25.60 9.11 6.40
N SER A 45 -26.24 8.27 5.57
CA SER A 45 -27.34 7.39 5.97
C SER A 45 -26.88 6.01 6.40
N GLU A 46 -25.74 5.52 5.90
CA GLU A 46 -25.29 4.16 6.06
C GLU A 46 -24.03 4.08 6.94
N SER A 47 -23.81 2.88 7.49
CA SER A 47 -22.57 2.58 8.19
C SER A 47 -21.53 2.06 7.20
N VAL A 48 -20.61 2.91 6.82
CA VAL A 48 -19.55 2.62 5.85
C VAL A 48 -18.19 2.69 6.54
N ASP A 49 -17.40 1.63 6.42
CA ASP A 49 -16.05 1.51 6.96
C ASP A 49 -14.97 1.87 5.91
N ALA A 50 -15.28 1.64 4.63
CA ALA A 50 -14.38 1.99 3.53
C ALA A 50 -15.16 2.40 2.28
N VAL A 51 -14.56 3.28 1.46
CA VAL A 51 -15.13 3.73 0.20
C VAL A 51 -14.16 3.46 -0.95
N PHE A 52 -14.70 2.96 -2.06
CA PHE A 52 -14.00 2.81 -3.33
C PHE A 52 -14.60 3.84 -4.29
N LEU A 53 -13.81 4.82 -4.72
CA LEU A 53 -14.27 5.99 -5.47
C LEU A 53 -13.60 6.06 -6.83
N ASP A 54 -14.38 6.13 -7.91
CA ASP A 54 -13.85 6.68 -9.14
C ASP A 54 -13.59 8.18 -8.98
N ILE A 55 -12.52 8.67 -9.60
CA ILE A 55 -12.13 10.08 -9.53
C ILE A 55 -13.02 10.93 -10.43
N HIS A 56 -13.28 10.47 -11.65
CA HIS A 56 -13.89 11.26 -12.71
C HIS A 56 -15.41 11.10 -12.78
N MET A 57 -16.11 11.35 -11.69
CA MET A 57 -17.55 11.39 -11.68
C MET A 57 -18.08 12.81 -12.01
N PRO A 58 -19.17 12.94 -12.82
CA PRO A 58 -19.77 14.23 -13.15
C PRO A 58 -20.29 14.98 -11.93
N ALA A 59 -20.21 16.30 -11.95
CA ALA A 59 -20.68 17.26 -10.95
C ALA A 59 -19.96 17.20 -9.60
N VAL A 60 -19.86 16.04 -8.97
CA VAL A 60 -19.13 15.80 -7.72
C VAL A 60 -18.13 14.69 -7.96
N SER A 61 -16.87 15.03 -8.06
CA SER A 61 -15.78 14.08 -8.29
C SER A 61 -15.50 13.18 -7.07
N GLY A 62 -14.82 12.06 -7.28
CA GLY A 62 -14.36 11.23 -6.16
C GLY A 62 -13.42 11.97 -5.22
N LEU A 63 -12.63 12.90 -5.74
CA LEU A 63 -11.77 13.77 -4.92
C LEU A 63 -12.60 14.71 -4.03
N ASP A 64 -13.73 15.24 -4.52
CA ASP A 64 -14.62 16.07 -3.72
C ASP A 64 -15.30 15.27 -2.62
N VAL A 65 -15.71 14.02 -2.90
CA VAL A 65 -16.22 13.08 -1.90
C VAL A 65 -15.15 12.80 -0.84
N ALA A 66 -13.92 12.53 -1.23
CA ALA A 66 -12.82 12.27 -0.30
C ALA A 66 -12.48 13.52 0.55
N ARG A 67 -12.52 14.73 -0.01
CA ARG A 67 -12.37 15.99 0.74
C ARG A 67 -13.48 16.17 1.78
N ALA A 68 -14.71 15.77 1.46
CA ALA A 68 -15.83 15.81 2.40
C ALA A 68 -15.62 14.81 3.55
N ILE A 69 -15.15 13.58 3.25
CA ILE A 69 -14.79 12.56 4.23
C ILE A 69 -13.69 13.08 5.18
N ALA A 70 -12.64 13.71 4.65
CA ALA A 70 -11.52 14.23 5.45
C ALA A 70 -11.98 15.26 6.50
N ARG A 71 -13.07 15.99 6.24
CA ARG A 71 -13.68 17.00 7.14
C ARG A 71 -14.73 16.41 8.08
N SER A 72 -15.14 15.16 7.85
CA SER A 72 -16.16 14.49 8.67
C SER A 72 -15.56 13.94 9.97
N THR A 73 -16.41 13.73 10.98
CA THR A 73 -16.06 13.02 12.22
C THR A 73 -15.89 11.51 11.98
N LYS A 74 -16.70 10.92 11.09
CA LYS A 74 -16.52 9.56 10.61
C LYS A 74 -15.62 9.61 9.39
N LYS A 75 -14.51 8.90 9.44
CA LYS A 75 -13.51 8.83 8.37
C LYS A 75 -13.37 7.41 7.86
N PRO A 76 -14.27 6.94 6.99
CA PRO A 76 -14.06 5.66 6.34
C PRO A 76 -12.74 5.66 5.56
N ALA A 77 -12.12 4.50 5.43
CA ALA A 77 -10.93 4.32 4.62
C ALA A 77 -11.23 4.64 3.14
N VAL A 78 -10.42 5.47 2.50
CA VAL A 78 -10.62 5.87 1.10
C VAL A 78 -9.69 5.08 0.19
N VAL A 79 -10.24 4.48 -0.87
CA VAL A 79 -9.50 3.86 -1.97
C VAL A 79 -9.99 4.48 -3.27
N PHE A 80 -9.08 5.03 -4.06
CA PHE A 80 -9.44 5.48 -5.40
C PHE A 80 -9.33 4.34 -6.41
N VAL A 81 -10.28 4.31 -7.36
CA VAL A 81 -10.34 3.30 -8.42
C VAL A 81 -10.62 4.03 -9.74
N THR A 82 -9.61 4.21 -10.57
CA THR A 82 -9.73 5.08 -11.75
C THR A 82 -8.88 4.57 -12.92
N ALA A 83 -9.18 5.03 -14.12
CA ALA A 83 -8.35 4.83 -15.31
C ALA A 83 -7.19 5.84 -15.41
N ASP A 84 -7.23 6.92 -14.61
CA ASP A 84 -6.27 8.02 -14.65
C ASP A 84 -5.05 7.71 -13.77
N GLU A 85 -3.85 7.82 -14.32
CA GLU A 85 -2.59 7.65 -13.60
C GLU A 85 -2.09 8.96 -12.95
N ASP A 86 -2.57 10.10 -13.40
CA ASP A 86 -2.02 11.42 -13.06
C ASP A 86 -2.60 12.01 -11.76
N CYS A 87 -3.79 11.58 -11.36
CA CYS A 87 -4.46 12.07 -10.13
C CYS A 87 -3.95 11.45 -8.82
N ALA A 88 -2.92 10.60 -8.87
CA ALA A 88 -2.37 9.94 -7.68
C ALA A 88 -1.84 10.94 -6.63
N LEU A 89 -1.34 12.11 -7.05
CA LEU A 89 -0.83 13.14 -6.14
C LEU A 89 -1.94 13.77 -5.28
N GLU A 90 -3.08 14.11 -5.89
CA GLU A 90 -4.23 14.66 -5.15
C GLU A 90 -4.86 13.63 -4.21
N ALA A 91 -4.92 12.37 -4.65
CA ALA A 91 -5.38 11.25 -3.82
C ALA A 91 -4.54 11.10 -2.53
N PHE A 92 -3.26 11.39 -2.63
CA PHE A 92 -2.34 11.37 -1.48
C PHE A 92 -2.63 12.47 -0.45
N GLU A 93 -2.85 13.71 -0.88
CA GLU A 93 -3.17 14.83 0.02
C GLU A 93 -4.44 14.55 0.85
N LEU A 94 -5.29 13.63 0.38
CA LEU A 94 -6.51 13.19 1.02
C LEU A 94 -6.33 11.94 1.90
N ALA A 95 -5.09 11.51 2.16
CA ALA A 95 -4.74 10.36 2.99
C ALA A 95 -5.46 9.06 2.55
N ALA A 96 -5.60 8.84 1.23
CA ALA A 96 -6.18 7.61 0.70
C ALA A 96 -5.36 6.38 1.15
N VAL A 97 -6.07 5.32 1.49
CA VAL A 97 -5.46 4.03 1.89
C VAL A 97 -4.80 3.36 0.70
N ASP A 98 -5.39 3.50 -0.49
CA ASP A 98 -4.85 2.91 -1.71
C ASP A 98 -5.35 3.63 -2.98
N TYR A 99 -4.70 3.30 -4.11
CA TYR A 99 -5.00 3.80 -5.45
C TYR A 99 -4.95 2.63 -6.43
N LEU A 100 -6.07 2.30 -7.06
CA LEU A 100 -6.22 1.18 -7.96
C LEU A 100 -6.48 1.68 -9.38
N LEU A 101 -5.66 1.25 -10.32
CA LEU A 101 -5.88 1.52 -11.74
C LEU A 101 -6.83 0.48 -12.35
N LYS A 102 -7.78 0.95 -13.14
CA LYS A 102 -8.60 0.08 -14.01
C LYS A 102 -7.75 -0.44 -15.20
N PRO A 103 -7.87 -1.72 -15.60
CA PRO A 103 -8.76 -2.75 -15.06
C PRO A 103 -8.28 -3.34 -13.73
N ILE A 104 -9.21 -3.59 -12.81
CA ILE A 104 -8.90 -4.04 -11.45
C ILE A 104 -8.54 -5.53 -11.47
N ARG A 105 -7.35 -5.86 -10.98
CA ARG A 105 -6.95 -7.25 -10.76
C ARG A 105 -7.38 -7.72 -9.38
N ALA A 106 -8.01 -8.90 -9.28
CA ALA A 106 -8.52 -9.45 -8.02
C ALA A 106 -7.44 -9.50 -6.92
N GLU A 107 -6.21 -9.89 -7.25
CA GLU A 107 -5.10 -9.95 -6.30
C GLU A 107 -4.71 -8.55 -5.77
N ARG A 108 -4.80 -7.51 -6.61
CA ARG A 108 -4.51 -6.12 -6.23
C ARG A 108 -5.60 -5.58 -5.30
N LEU A 109 -6.87 -5.90 -5.60
CA LEU A 109 -8.02 -5.56 -4.77
C LEU A 109 -7.95 -6.25 -3.41
N ALA A 110 -7.63 -7.55 -3.37
CA ALA A 110 -7.49 -8.30 -2.12
C ALA A 110 -6.40 -7.70 -1.20
N ARG A 111 -5.32 -7.16 -1.75
CA ARG A 111 -4.29 -6.42 -1.00
C ARG A 111 -4.85 -5.12 -0.41
N SER A 112 -5.63 -4.36 -1.19
CA SER A 112 -6.32 -3.15 -0.70
C SER A 112 -7.26 -3.45 0.45
N VAL A 113 -8.07 -4.49 0.35
CA VAL A 113 -8.96 -4.94 1.42
C VAL A 113 -8.17 -5.36 2.66
N GLY A 114 -7.02 -6.03 2.48
CA GLY A 114 -6.10 -6.36 3.58
C GLY A 114 -5.66 -5.12 4.35
N ARG A 115 -5.24 -4.09 3.65
CA ARG A 115 -4.80 -2.80 4.22
C ARG A 115 -5.91 -2.07 4.96
N ILE A 116 -7.12 -2.06 4.40
CA ILE A 116 -8.30 -1.51 5.08
C ILE A 116 -8.55 -2.26 6.38
N SER A 117 -8.50 -3.60 6.36
CA SER A 117 -8.69 -4.44 7.54
C SER A 117 -7.66 -4.16 8.64
N GLU A 118 -6.39 -3.98 8.29
CA GLU A 118 -5.32 -3.62 9.20
C GLU A 118 -5.54 -2.22 9.80
N LEU A 119 -5.88 -1.23 8.97
CA LEU A 119 -6.16 0.13 9.41
C LEU A 119 -7.32 0.18 10.43
N LEU A 120 -8.41 -0.54 10.14
CA LEU A 120 -9.59 -0.58 11.00
C LEU A 120 -9.34 -1.32 12.32
N ARG A 121 -8.48 -2.35 12.31
CA ARG A 121 -8.13 -3.11 13.51
C ARG A 121 -7.19 -2.37 14.44
N ASP A 122 -6.15 -1.75 13.87
CA ASP A 122 -5.01 -1.24 14.63
C ASP A 122 -5.08 0.28 14.87
N GLY A 123 -6.02 0.99 14.23
CA GLY A 123 -6.12 2.46 14.30
C GLY A 123 -4.84 3.17 13.83
N GLY A 124 -4.04 2.49 12.99
CA GLY A 124 -2.70 2.91 12.61
C GLY A 124 -2.66 4.23 11.83
N PRO A 125 -1.51 4.90 11.79
CA PRO A 125 -1.32 6.11 10.99
C PRO A 125 -1.56 5.81 9.50
N ALA A 126 -1.97 6.85 8.77
CA ALA A 126 -2.10 6.78 7.31
C ALA A 126 -0.81 6.23 6.68
N PRO A 127 -0.91 5.40 5.63
CA PRO A 127 0.25 4.81 4.99
C PRO A 127 1.19 5.89 4.45
N GLU A 128 2.49 5.74 4.71
CA GLU A 128 3.49 6.63 4.14
C GLU A 128 3.68 6.34 2.66
N MET A 129 3.48 7.37 1.85
CA MET A 129 3.60 7.30 0.39
C MET A 129 4.93 7.88 -0.06
N ILE A 130 5.49 7.32 -1.11
CA ILE A 130 6.76 7.74 -1.72
C ILE A 130 6.48 8.16 -3.14
N THR A 131 6.88 9.38 -3.47
CA THR A 131 6.84 9.86 -4.86
C THR A 131 8.02 9.28 -5.64
N VAL A 132 7.72 8.62 -6.75
CA VAL A 132 8.72 8.04 -7.67
C VAL A 132 8.50 8.57 -9.08
N ASP A 133 9.60 8.80 -9.79
CA ASP A 133 9.54 9.16 -11.21
C ASP A 133 9.82 7.92 -12.07
N GLN A 134 8.97 7.67 -13.04
CA GLN A 134 9.12 6.58 -14.00
C GLN A 134 8.88 7.11 -15.41
N GLY A 135 9.97 7.47 -16.09
CA GLY A 135 9.90 7.89 -17.51
C GLY A 135 9.15 9.21 -17.73
N GLY A 136 9.23 10.17 -16.79
CA GLY A 136 8.56 11.46 -16.87
C GLY A 136 7.14 11.46 -16.28
N THR A 137 6.65 10.32 -15.80
CA THR A 137 5.39 10.21 -15.05
C THR A 137 5.69 10.08 -13.57
N THR A 138 5.15 10.97 -12.77
CA THR A 138 5.24 10.90 -11.30
C THR A 138 4.23 9.89 -10.79
N ARG A 139 4.71 8.85 -10.12
CA ARG A 139 3.87 7.83 -9.46
C ARG A 139 4.05 7.88 -7.96
N MET A 140 3.02 7.46 -7.25
CA MET A 140 3.08 7.28 -5.80
C MET A 140 3.00 5.80 -5.46
N ILE A 141 3.97 5.35 -4.67
CA ILE A 141 3.99 4.00 -4.13
C ILE A 141 3.97 4.06 -2.61
N ARG A 142 3.41 3.07 -1.99
CA ARG A 142 3.45 2.98 -0.52
C ARG A 142 4.81 2.47 -0.08
N ARG A 143 5.36 3.07 0.98
CA ARG A 143 6.58 2.52 1.61
C ARG A 143 6.41 1.05 1.97
N ASP A 144 5.23 0.68 2.42
CA ASP A 144 4.91 -0.69 2.83
C ASP A 144 4.94 -1.72 1.70
N ASP A 145 4.81 -1.29 0.45
CA ASP A 145 4.92 -2.17 -0.73
C ASP A 145 6.38 -2.41 -1.14
N VAL A 146 7.31 -1.61 -0.62
CA VAL A 146 8.73 -1.79 -0.91
C VAL A 146 9.25 -3.02 -0.18
N THR A 147 9.71 -4.00 -0.93
CA THR A 147 10.26 -5.25 -0.40
C THR A 147 11.73 -5.12 -0.04
N TYR A 148 12.49 -4.45 -0.89
CA TYR A 148 13.89 -4.09 -0.63
C TYR A 148 14.32 -2.91 -1.50
N VAL A 149 15.42 -2.27 -1.12
CA VAL A 149 16.03 -1.16 -1.84
C VAL A 149 17.46 -1.52 -2.21
N GLN A 150 17.85 -1.21 -3.44
CA GLN A 150 19.19 -1.41 -3.97
C GLN A 150 19.86 -0.06 -4.28
N ALA A 151 21.06 0.17 -3.78
CA ALA A 151 21.86 1.34 -4.13
C ALA A 151 22.35 1.28 -5.59
N GLN A 152 22.23 2.39 -6.31
CA GLN A 152 22.74 2.59 -7.67
C GLN A 152 23.41 3.97 -7.76
N GLY A 153 24.67 4.09 -7.31
CA GLY A 153 25.35 5.37 -7.20
C GLY A 153 24.62 6.31 -6.24
N ASP A 154 24.23 7.50 -6.74
CA ASP A 154 23.46 8.51 -5.98
C ASP A 154 21.95 8.24 -5.97
N TYR A 155 21.53 7.13 -6.54
CA TYR A 155 20.13 6.72 -6.62
C TYR A 155 19.90 5.47 -5.79
N ALA A 156 18.65 5.29 -5.36
CA ALA A 156 18.14 4.06 -4.78
C ALA A 156 17.05 3.48 -5.68
N ARG A 157 17.13 2.18 -5.97
CA ARG A 157 16.10 1.44 -6.68
C ARG A 157 15.21 0.75 -5.66
N LEU A 158 13.96 1.19 -5.59
CA LEU A 158 12.92 0.60 -4.77
C LEU A 158 12.31 -0.59 -5.51
N HIS A 159 12.26 -1.75 -4.89
CA HIS A 159 11.64 -2.95 -5.45
C HIS A 159 10.33 -3.25 -4.73
N THR A 160 9.24 -3.39 -5.47
CA THR A 160 7.94 -3.86 -4.99
C THR A 160 7.65 -5.25 -5.55
N ALA A 161 6.49 -5.83 -5.24
CA ALA A 161 6.08 -7.11 -5.81
C ALA A 161 5.89 -7.05 -7.34
N ASP A 162 5.47 -5.89 -7.86
CA ASP A 162 5.01 -5.75 -9.25
C ASP A 162 5.99 -4.97 -10.13
N ALA A 163 6.84 -4.11 -9.55
CA ALA A 163 7.71 -3.20 -10.32
C ALA A 163 8.95 -2.77 -9.54
N SER A 164 9.80 -1.98 -10.19
CA SER A 164 10.89 -1.28 -9.52
C SER A 164 10.97 0.18 -9.96
N TYR A 165 11.34 1.06 -9.03
CA TYR A 165 11.36 2.50 -9.23
C TYR A 165 12.70 3.08 -8.81
N LEU A 166 13.16 4.12 -9.50
CA LEU A 166 14.42 4.79 -9.19
C LEU A 166 14.13 6.14 -8.55
N ILE A 167 14.75 6.39 -7.40
CA ILE A 167 14.66 7.67 -6.70
C ILE A 167 16.05 8.23 -6.46
N ARG A 168 16.18 9.57 -6.45
CA ARG A 168 17.45 10.24 -6.18
C ARG A 168 17.60 10.53 -4.69
N VAL A 169 17.75 9.45 -3.92
CA VAL A 169 17.97 9.51 -2.47
C VAL A 169 19.07 8.50 -2.13
N PRO A 170 20.09 8.88 -1.37
CA PRO A 170 21.12 7.96 -0.90
C PRO A 170 20.52 6.86 -0.01
N LEU A 171 21.04 5.64 -0.14
CA LEU A 171 20.55 4.50 0.65
C LEU A 171 20.73 4.71 2.18
N ALA A 172 21.71 5.53 2.58
CA ALA A 172 21.94 5.84 4.00
C ALA A 172 20.81 6.71 4.58
N ASP A 173 20.27 7.64 3.78
CA ASP A 173 19.18 8.51 4.20
C ASP A 173 17.89 7.71 4.35
N LEU A 174 17.62 6.78 3.41
CA LEU A 174 16.49 5.86 3.52
C LEU A 174 16.62 4.92 4.72
N GLU A 175 17.83 4.43 5.04
CA GLU A 175 18.08 3.62 6.22
C GLU A 175 17.68 4.35 7.50
N GLN A 176 18.02 5.63 7.60
CA GLN A 176 17.69 6.46 8.77
C GLN A 176 16.18 6.76 8.84
N GLN A 177 15.58 7.18 7.71
CA GLN A 177 14.16 7.54 7.64
C GLN A 177 13.22 6.35 7.87
N TRP A 178 13.64 5.14 7.45
CA TRP A 178 12.79 3.94 7.47
C TRP A 178 13.15 2.95 8.58
N ALA A 179 14.02 3.35 9.52
CA ALA A 179 14.42 2.51 10.63
C ALA A 179 13.22 1.99 11.46
N ASP A 180 12.28 2.89 11.74
CA ASP A 180 11.06 2.59 12.52
C ASP A 180 10.00 1.82 11.71
N ALA A 181 10.14 1.80 10.37
CA ALA A 181 9.26 1.07 9.47
C ALA A 181 9.67 -0.40 9.23
N GLY A 182 10.62 -0.91 10.01
CA GLY A 182 11.07 -2.30 9.92
C GLY A 182 12.00 -2.58 8.74
N PHE A 183 12.67 -1.56 8.20
CA PHE A 183 13.73 -1.75 7.23
C PHE A 183 15.08 -1.94 7.93
N ILE A 184 15.90 -2.84 7.40
CA ILE A 184 17.23 -3.13 7.93
C ILE A 184 18.28 -3.16 6.82
N ARG A 185 19.45 -2.59 7.12
CA ARG A 185 20.60 -2.68 6.23
C ARG A 185 21.20 -4.07 6.29
N THR A 186 21.25 -4.77 5.15
CA THR A 186 21.88 -6.09 5.03
C THR A 186 23.27 -6.01 4.41
N HIS A 187 23.46 -5.04 3.50
CA HIS A 187 24.70 -4.85 2.76
C HIS A 187 24.92 -3.37 2.45
N ARG A 188 26.14 -2.95 2.09
CA ARG A 188 26.42 -1.58 1.64
C ARG A 188 25.49 -1.12 0.50
N SER A 189 24.93 -2.07 -0.26
CA SER A 189 24.07 -1.81 -1.40
C SER A 189 22.62 -2.24 -1.20
N TYR A 190 22.23 -2.77 -0.04
CA TYR A 190 20.86 -3.27 0.16
C TYR A 190 20.28 -2.88 1.51
N LEU A 191 19.04 -2.40 1.46
CA LEU A 191 18.15 -2.18 2.60
C LEU A 191 16.91 -3.05 2.39
N VAL A 192 16.47 -3.80 3.39
CA VAL A 192 15.45 -4.86 3.26
C VAL A 192 14.33 -4.64 4.27
N ALA A 193 13.10 -4.74 3.81
CA ALA A 193 11.91 -4.74 4.68
C ALA A 193 11.77 -6.10 5.37
N LEU A 194 11.88 -6.15 6.69
CA LEU A 194 11.86 -7.38 7.47
C LEU A 194 10.61 -8.22 7.28
N LYS A 195 9.46 -7.56 7.12
CA LYS A 195 8.16 -8.23 6.91
C LYS A 195 8.07 -9.04 5.61
N HIS A 196 8.92 -8.73 4.63
CA HIS A 196 8.98 -9.44 3.35
C HIS A 196 10.07 -10.51 3.29
N VAL A 197 10.84 -10.71 4.36
CA VAL A 197 11.87 -11.76 4.42
C VAL A 197 11.21 -13.12 4.57
N SER A 198 11.38 -13.98 3.57
CA SER A 198 10.85 -15.35 3.57
C SER A 198 11.81 -16.36 4.22
N SER A 199 13.12 -16.17 4.09
CA SER A 199 14.12 -17.03 4.69
C SER A 199 15.48 -16.35 4.83
N MET A 200 16.31 -16.86 5.73
CA MET A 200 17.70 -16.45 5.91
C MET A 200 18.62 -17.67 5.85
N LYS A 201 19.67 -17.58 5.04
CA LYS A 201 20.75 -18.58 4.98
C LYS A 201 21.97 -18.03 5.70
N LEU A 202 22.39 -18.73 6.77
CA LEU A 202 23.58 -18.39 7.60
C LEU A 202 24.80 -19.21 7.20
N ALA A 203 24.97 -19.52 5.90
CA ALA A 203 26.16 -20.21 5.43
C ALA A 203 27.40 -19.36 5.75
N ALA A 204 28.47 -20.02 6.29
CA ALA A 204 29.66 -19.34 6.78
C ALA A 204 30.35 -18.44 5.75
N ASP A 205 30.25 -18.77 4.46
CA ASP A 205 30.94 -18.05 3.39
C ASP A 205 30.08 -16.95 2.75
N ARG A 206 28.75 -17.12 2.67
CA ARG A 206 27.85 -16.19 1.97
C ARG A 206 26.47 -16.11 2.65
N PRO A 207 26.37 -15.43 3.79
CA PRO A 207 25.07 -15.23 4.42
C PRO A 207 24.17 -14.39 3.51
N SER A 208 22.89 -14.78 3.40
CA SER A 208 21.91 -14.10 2.54
C SER A 208 20.50 -14.15 3.13
N VAL A 209 19.67 -13.21 2.73
CA VAL A 209 18.22 -13.19 2.97
C VAL A 209 17.47 -13.38 1.65
N SER A 210 16.37 -14.12 1.69
CA SER A 210 15.45 -14.26 0.55
C SER A 210 14.27 -13.32 0.75
N VAL A 211 14.03 -12.44 -0.24
CA VAL A 211 12.99 -11.41 -0.22
C VAL A 211 12.35 -11.34 -1.60
N ALA A 212 11.04 -11.52 -1.69
CA ALA A 212 10.29 -11.44 -2.96
C ALA A 212 10.95 -12.26 -4.10
N GLY A 213 11.46 -13.45 -3.80
CA GLY A 213 12.14 -14.31 -4.77
C GLY A 213 13.61 -13.96 -5.05
N ALA A 214 14.11 -12.82 -4.60
CA ALA A 214 15.52 -12.42 -4.72
C ALA A 214 16.35 -12.93 -3.52
N SER A 215 17.59 -13.36 -3.78
CA SER A 215 18.58 -13.70 -2.72
C SER A 215 19.55 -12.55 -2.57
N LEU A 216 19.47 -11.81 -1.46
CA LEU A 216 20.25 -10.62 -1.18
C LEU A 216 21.37 -10.91 -0.18
N PRO A 217 22.60 -10.42 -0.40
CA PRO A 217 23.73 -10.70 0.47
C PRO A 217 23.61 -9.98 1.82
N ILE A 218 24.12 -10.63 2.86
CA ILE A 218 24.37 -10.00 4.16
C ILE A 218 25.88 -9.83 4.34
N SER A 219 26.32 -8.61 4.57
CA SER A 219 27.74 -8.39 4.88
C SER A 219 28.07 -8.83 6.30
N ARG A 220 29.33 -9.21 6.55
CA ARG A 220 29.79 -9.62 7.89
C ARG A 220 29.49 -8.57 8.97
N ARG A 221 29.58 -7.30 8.61
CA ARG A 221 29.29 -6.17 9.52
C ARG A 221 27.83 -6.14 9.96
N HIS A 222 26.89 -6.44 9.06
CA HIS A 222 25.44 -6.33 9.32
C HIS A 222 24.81 -7.62 9.83
N LEU A 223 25.55 -8.75 9.75
CA LEU A 223 25.05 -10.07 10.15
C LEU A 223 24.52 -10.14 11.59
N PRO A 224 25.21 -9.58 12.63
CA PRO A 224 24.69 -9.62 13.99
C PRO A 224 23.34 -8.93 14.15
N THR A 225 23.22 -7.70 13.61
CA THR A 225 21.98 -6.90 13.68
C THR A 225 20.82 -7.54 12.90
N VAL A 226 21.10 -8.10 11.72
CA VAL A 226 20.09 -8.81 10.92
C VAL A 226 19.58 -10.04 11.68
N ARG A 227 20.47 -10.79 12.30
CA ARG A 227 20.12 -11.97 13.09
C ARG A 227 19.25 -11.61 14.29
N GLU A 228 19.67 -10.64 15.09
CA GLU A 228 18.92 -10.16 16.25
C GLU A 228 17.50 -9.73 15.88
N LYS A 229 17.36 -8.88 14.85
CA LYS A 229 16.05 -8.37 14.39
C LYS A 229 15.13 -9.48 13.89
N LEU A 230 15.66 -10.47 13.16
CA LEU A 230 14.87 -11.60 12.67
C LEU A 230 14.53 -12.62 13.77
N GLU A 231 15.36 -12.77 14.78
CA GLU A 231 15.07 -13.64 15.93
C GLU A 231 13.98 -13.05 16.84
N THR A 232 13.93 -11.72 16.97
CA THR A 232 12.88 -11.02 17.73
C THR A 232 11.50 -11.08 17.04
N THR A 233 11.47 -11.23 15.72
CA THR A 233 10.24 -11.35 14.92
C THR A 233 9.71 -12.80 14.86
N ARG A 234 10.46 -13.78 15.34
CA ARG A 234 10.02 -15.19 15.40
C ARG A 234 8.95 -15.37 16.46
N ILE A 235 7.73 -15.73 16.04
CA ILE A 235 6.72 -16.34 16.92
C ILE A 235 7.32 -17.67 17.38
N ARG A 236 7.68 -17.78 18.66
CA ARG A 236 8.05 -19.09 19.26
C ARG A 236 6.77 -19.89 19.40
N PRO A 237 6.67 -21.11 18.86
CA PRO A 237 5.60 -22.02 19.25
C PRO A 237 5.66 -22.18 20.78
N GLN A 238 4.57 -21.95 21.46
CA GLN A 238 4.49 -22.33 22.87
C GLN A 238 4.58 -23.86 22.92
N ALA A 239 5.54 -24.37 23.66
CA ALA A 239 5.69 -25.78 23.99
C ALA A 239 4.56 -26.24 24.92
#